data_a90b6b91d744fd8b19e09b966c03254a
#
_entry.id   a90b6b91d744fd8b19e09b966c03254a
#
_cell.length_a   1.000
_cell.length_b   1.000
_cell.length_c   1.000
_cell.angle_alpha   90.00
_cell.angle_beta   90.00
_cell.angle_gamma   90.00
#
_symmetry.space_group_name_H-M   'P 1'
#
loop_
_entity.id
_entity.type
_entity.pdbx_description
1 polymer ?
#
loop_
_entity_poly.entity_id
_entity_poly.type
_entity_poly.pdbx_seq_one_letter_code
_entity_poly.pdbx_strand_id
1 'polypeptide(L)'
;MKKTIFKGMATAMVTPMTPEGVDYDALGRFIDFQLASGINALVAVGTTGESATLTPEERKKVISFTIDRVAGRVPVIAGTGTNNTLHAIDYSVSAAQAGADALLVVTPYYNKATQNGLIAHYTAIADKVDKPIILYNVPSRTGCNLLPATVEKLAEHPNIAAIKEASGNMSQVVELFARCGDKIDVYSGEDGLTVPMLAMGGMGTISVLSNVIPKGAVEMTDAFFAGDLRKAAALQCRYLDLINLLFCEVNPIPAKAAVSAMGYGKEFIRLPLTPMEEGNRAKLLAEMRKQGVAL
;
A
#
# COMPACT_ATOMS: atom_id res chain seq x y z
N MET A 1 18.07 -16.13 5.39
CA MET A 1 16.70 -16.62 5.12
C MET A 1 15.81 -15.42 4.85
N LYS A 2 15.00 -15.46 3.80
CA LYS A 2 13.98 -14.46 3.44
C LYS A 2 13.03 -14.22 4.62
N LYS A 3 12.84 -12.97 5.04
CA LYS A 3 11.95 -12.61 6.15
C LYS A 3 10.64 -12.08 5.58
N THR A 4 9.64 -12.95 5.45
CA THR A 4 8.31 -12.57 4.99
C THR A 4 7.62 -11.67 6.03
N ILE A 5 7.12 -10.51 5.60
CA ILE A 5 6.45 -9.52 6.46
C ILE A 5 4.99 -9.94 6.66
N PHE A 6 4.29 -10.26 5.57
CA PHE A 6 2.94 -10.82 5.61
C PHE A 6 2.70 -11.70 4.38
N LYS A 7 1.65 -12.51 4.43
CA LYS A 7 1.15 -13.30 3.29
C LYS A 7 -0.33 -13.01 3.12
N GLY A 8 -0.77 -12.68 1.90
CA GLY A 8 -2.16 -12.35 1.61
C GLY A 8 -2.40 -10.88 1.30
N MET A 9 -3.35 -10.24 1.99
CA MET A 9 -3.84 -8.92 1.66
C MET A 9 -3.46 -7.88 2.72
N ALA A 10 -2.78 -6.80 2.33
CA ALA A 10 -2.53 -5.62 3.16
C ALA A 10 -3.34 -4.43 2.65
N THR A 11 -3.95 -3.66 3.54
CA THR A 11 -4.66 -2.43 3.15
C THR A 11 -3.73 -1.23 3.18
N ALA A 12 -3.55 -0.59 2.02
CA ALA A 12 -3.02 0.78 1.94
C ALA A 12 -4.12 1.74 2.42
N MET A 13 -4.16 1.99 3.74
CA MET A 13 -5.28 2.70 4.36
C MET A 13 -5.39 4.15 3.91
N VAL A 14 -6.62 4.63 3.74
CA VAL A 14 -6.89 6.08 3.74
C VAL A 14 -6.63 6.65 5.14
N THR A 15 -6.33 7.95 5.21
CA THR A 15 -6.28 8.70 6.48
C THR A 15 -7.53 9.57 6.56
N PRO A 16 -8.54 9.25 7.39
CA PRO A 16 -9.68 10.12 7.62
C PRO A 16 -9.23 11.48 8.15
N MET A 17 -9.78 12.55 7.58
CA MET A 17 -9.42 13.93 7.95
C MET A 17 -10.63 14.83 8.00
N THR A 18 -10.47 15.95 8.68
CA THR A 18 -11.36 17.12 8.67
C THR A 18 -10.56 18.38 8.36
N PRO A 19 -11.16 19.55 8.16
CA PRO A 19 -10.42 20.80 8.03
C PRO A 19 -9.45 21.08 9.20
N GLU A 20 -9.76 20.55 10.39
CA GLU A 20 -8.98 20.74 11.62
C GLU A 20 -7.77 19.80 11.72
N GLY A 21 -7.72 18.72 10.90
CA GLY A 21 -6.63 17.75 10.91
C GLY A 21 -7.09 16.31 10.74
N VAL A 22 -6.30 15.38 11.24
CA VAL A 22 -6.60 13.93 11.17
C VAL A 22 -7.72 13.58 12.16
N ASP A 23 -8.74 12.87 11.66
CA ASP A 23 -9.86 12.32 12.47
C ASP A 23 -9.44 10.95 13.03
N TYR A 24 -8.87 10.96 14.24
CA TYR A 24 -8.39 9.75 14.90
C TYR A 24 -9.52 8.82 15.34
N ASP A 25 -10.71 9.33 15.64
CA ASP A 25 -11.86 8.50 15.99
C ASP A 25 -12.35 7.71 14.80
N ALA A 26 -12.48 8.35 13.65
CA ALA A 26 -12.82 7.67 12.40
C ALA A 26 -11.69 6.69 11.97
N LEU A 27 -10.43 7.09 12.09
CA LEU A 27 -9.29 6.21 11.81
C LEU A 27 -9.31 4.97 12.69
N GLY A 28 -9.59 5.12 14.00
CA GLY A 28 -9.68 4.00 14.94
C GLY A 28 -10.79 3.01 14.56
N ARG A 29 -12.00 3.51 14.25
CA ARG A 29 -13.10 2.67 13.78
C ARG A 29 -12.78 1.99 12.46
N PHE A 30 -12.10 2.67 11.56
CA PHE A 30 -11.68 2.10 10.28
C PHE A 30 -10.63 0.99 10.43
N ILE A 31 -9.65 1.16 11.32
CA ILE A 31 -8.68 0.11 11.68
C ILE A 31 -9.40 -1.11 12.24
N ASP A 32 -10.35 -0.92 13.16
CA ASP A 32 -11.11 -2.03 13.74
C ASP A 32 -11.93 -2.79 12.69
N PHE A 33 -12.54 -2.08 11.74
CA PHE A 33 -13.24 -2.69 10.61
C PHE A 33 -12.31 -3.55 9.75
N GLN A 34 -11.11 -3.06 9.45
CA GLN A 34 -10.11 -3.82 8.70
C GLN A 34 -9.70 -5.10 9.42
N LEU A 35 -9.41 -5.00 10.71
CA LEU A 35 -9.02 -6.13 11.55
C LEU A 35 -10.14 -7.16 11.69
N ALA A 36 -11.38 -6.71 11.92
CA ALA A 36 -12.55 -7.58 11.99
C ALA A 36 -12.84 -8.31 10.66
N SER A 37 -12.37 -7.77 9.55
CA SER A 37 -12.49 -8.37 8.22
C SER A 37 -11.39 -9.37 7.87
N GLY A 38 -10.42 -9.60 8.78
CA GLY A 38 -9.36 -10.59 8.60
C GLY A 38 -8.19 -10.13 7.76
N ILE A 39 -7.95 -8.81 7.62
CA ILE A 39 -6.82 -8.29 6.86
C ILE A 39 -5.48 -8.82 7.41
N ASN A 40 -4.50 -9.06 6.54
CA ASN A 40 -3.23 -9.67 6.93
C ASN A 40 -2.14 -8.66 7.30
N ALA A 41 -2.26 -7.39 6.89
CA ALA A 41 -1.40 -6.30 7.32
C ALA A 41 -2.07 -4.94 7.04
N LEU A 42 -1.60 -3.87 7.70
CA LEU A 42 -2.06 -2.50 7.46
C LEU A 42 -0.89 -1.60 7.08
N VAL A 43 -1.09 -0.76 6.06
CA VAL A 43 -0.10 0.25 5.65
C VAL A 43 -0.63 1.63 6.05
N ALA A 44 0.06 2.27 6.99
CA ALA A 44 -0.22 3.64 7.42
C ALA A 44 0.64 4.63 6.65
N VAL A 45 0.09 5.78 6.31
CA VAL A 45 0.83 6.89 5.68
C VAL A 45 1.50 6.50 4.35
N GLY A 46 0.88 5.57 3.59
CA GLY A 46 1.23 5.33 2.19
C GLY A 46 0.66 6.43 1.28
N THR A 47 0.75 6.25 -0.04
CA THR A 47 0.15 7.16 -1.03
C THR A 47 -1.35 7.36 -0.79
N THR A 48 -2.08 6.27 -0.56
CA THR A 48 -3.52 6.28 -0.27
C THR A 48 -3.84 6.98 1.06
N GLY A 49 -2.91 6.99 2.00
CA GLY A 49 -2.99 7.71 3.28
C GLY A 49 -2.62 9.20 3.18
N GLU A 50 -2.48 9.75 1.99
CA GLU A 50 -2.17 11.18 1.73
C GLU A 50 -0.85 11.64 2.35
N SER A 51 0.17 10.80 2.33
CA SER A 51 1.48 11.10 2.94
C SER A 51 2.11 12.42 2.47
N ALA A 52 1.79 12.88 1.25
CA ALA A 52 2.35 14.12 0.69
C ALA A 52 1.80 15.40 1.34
N THR A 53 0.60 15.35 1.95
CA THR A 53 -0.08 16.50 2.54
C THR A 53 -0.19 16.44 4.07
N LEU A 54 0.30 15.37 4.69
CA LEU A 54 0.44 15.28 6.13
C LEU A 54 1.71 16.01 6.59
N THR A 55 1.61 16.79 7.67
CA THR A 55 2.80 17.37 8.31
C THR A 55 3.68 16.25 8.91
N PRO A 56 4.96 16.52 9.20
CA PRO A 56 5.83 15.53 9.86
C PRO A 56 5.24 15.00 11.17
N GLU A 57 4.61 15.87 11.96
CA GLU A 57 3.97 15.53 13.23
C GLU A 57 2.74 14.64 13.03
N GLU A 58 1.88 14.97 12.06
CA GLU A 58 0.72 14.15 11.70
C GLU A 58 1.16 12.76 11.22
N ARG A 59 2.19 12.67 10.36
CA ARG A 59 2.72 11.38 9.90
C ARG A 59 3.13 10.50 11.07
N LYS A 60 3.94 11.04 11.99
CA LYS A 60 4.39 10.30 13.19
C LYS A 60 3.20 9.86 14.04
N LYS A 61 2.26 10.76 14.28
CA LYS A 61 1.09 10.49 15.12
C LYS A 61 0.13 9.46 14.50
N VAL A 62 -0.09 9.50 13.17
CA VAL A 62 -0.92 8.50 12.47
C VAL A 62 -0.26 7.11 12.53
N ILE A 63 1.06 7.03 12.35
CA ILE A 63 1.80 5.77 12.45
C ILE A 63 1.71 5.19 13.86
N SER A 64 2.07 5.97 14.91
CA SER A 64 2.01 5.49 16.29
C SER A 64 0.59 5.12 16.71
N PHE A 65 -0.41 5.95 16.38
CA PHE A 65 -1.82 5.65 16.64
C PHE A 65 -2.25 4.32 15.99
N THR A 66 -1.82 4.08 14.74
CA THR A 66 -2.13 2.82 14.04
C THR A 66 -1.49 1.62 14.75
N ILE A 67 -0.21 1.74 15.14
CA ILE A 67 0.51 0.69 15.87
C ILE A 67 -0.19 0.37 17.19
N ASP A 68 -0.50 1.40 17.97
CA ASP A 68 -1.18 1.25 19.27
C ASP A 68 -2.57 0.62 19.10
N ARG A 69 -3.34 1.06 18.10
CA ARG A 69 -4.68 0.52 17.85
C ARG A 69 -4.66 -0.91 17.36
N VAL A 70 -3.68 -1.27 16.51
CA VAL A 70 -3.51 -2.65 16.00
C VAL A 70 -3.01 -3.57 17.12
N ALA A 71 -2.19 -3.09 18.03
CA ALA A 71 -1.71 -3.82 19.21
C ALA A 71 -1.14 -5.22 18.85
N GLY A 72 -0.34 -5.32 17.79
CA GLY A 72 0.33 -6.55 17.38
C GLY A 72 -0.57 -7.62 16.74
N ARG A 73 -1.84 -7.34 16.46
CA ARG A 73 -2.78 -8.31 15.85
C ARG A 73 -2.41 -8.66 14.40
N VAL A 74 -1.88 -7.70 13.67
CA VAL A 74 -1.32 -7.87 12.32
C VAL A 74 -0.11 -6.93 12.16
N PRO A 75 0.79 -7.17 11.20
CA PRO A 75 1.89 -6.24 10.92
C PRO A 75 1.38 -4.85 10.52
N VAL A 76 2.03 -3.80 11.07
CA VAL A 76 1.85 -2.40 10.66
C VAL A 76 3.06 -1.96 9.85
N ILE A 77 2.80 -1.58 8.61
CA ILE A 77 3.80 -1.10 7.65
C ILE A 77 3.70 0.43 7.56
N ALA A 78 4.78 1.14 7.84
CA ALA A 78 4.80 2.60 7.79
C ALA A 78 5.31 3.12 6.44
N GLY A 79 4.55 3.99 5.78
CA GLY A 79 4.99 4.71 4.59
C GLY A 79 5.97 5.84 4.95
N THR A 80 7.25 5.66 4.62
CA THR A 80 8.33 6.59 5.01
C THR A 80 9.08 7.19 3.82
N GLY A 81 8.83 6.70 2.60
CA GLY A 81 9.49 7.18 1.39
C GLY A 81 9.16 8.64 1.06
N THR A 82 10.17 9.36 0.58
CA THR A 82 10.08 10.72 0.04
C THR A 82 11.21 10.95 -0.98
N ASN A 83 11.13 12.03 -1.73
CA ASN A 83 12.14 12.40 -2.73
C ASN A 83 13.38 13.12 -2.14
N ASN A 84 13.47 13.23 -0.82
CA ASN A 84 14.64 13.70 -0.09
C ASN A 84 15.16 12.57 0.81
N THR A 85 16.38 12.11 0.57
CA THR A 85 16.98 10.98 1.30
C THR A 85 17.07 11.22 2.80
N LEU A 86 17.40 12.43 3.24
CA LEU A 86 17.50 12.76 4.66
C LEU A 86 16.12 12.69 5.34
N HIS A 87 15.09 13.24 4.72
CA HIS A 87 13.73 13.13 5.24
C HIS A 87 13.23 11.67 5.25
N ALA A 88 13.58 10.87 4.22
CA ALA A 88 13.23 9.44 4.20
C ALA A 88 13.91 8.68 5.34
N ILE A 89 15.15 9.00 5.67
CA ILE A 89 15.87 8.45 6.84
C ILE A 89 15.16 8.86 8.14
N ASP A 90 14.88 10.14 8.33
CA ASP A 90 14.23 10.65 9.56
C ASP A 90 12.86 10.01 9.79
N TYR A 91 12.04 9.89 8.74
CA TYR A 91 10.74 9.21 8.82
C TYR A 91 10.89 7.71 9.10
N SER A 92 11.87 7.06 8.48
CA SER A 92 12.11 5.63 8.66
C SER A 92 12.61 5.31 10.08
N VAL A 93 13.54 6.09 10.60
CA VAL A 93 14.03 5.95 11.98
C VAL A 93 12.90 6.21 12.99
N SER A 94 12.12 7.29 12.79
CA SER A 94 10.98 7.60 13.66
C SER A 94 9.91 6.49 13.65
N ALA A 95 9.59 5.93 12.49
CA ALA A 95 8.62 4.83 12.38
C ALA A 95 9.14 3.53 13.02
N ALA A 96 10.43 3.22 12.84
CA ALA A 96 11.06 2.06 13.47
C ALA A 96 11.05 2.19 14.99
N GLN A 97 11.37 3.37 15.53
CA GLN A 97 11.31 3.66 16.97
C GLN A 97 9.88 3.60 17.54
N ALA A 98 8.89 4.00 16.74
CA ALA A 98 7.49 3.87 17.13
C ALA A 98 6.98 2.41 17.15
N GLY A 99 7.75 1.46 16.64
CA GLY A 99 7.41 0.04 16.66
C GLY A 99 6.77 -0.48 15.36
N ALA A 100 6.90 0.21 14.23
CA ALA A 100 6.46 -0.33 12.94
C ALA A 100 7.16 -1.66 12.64
N ASP A 101 6.42 -2.62 12.06
CA ASP A 101 6.96 -3.95 11.71
C ASP A 101 7.78 -3.92 10.42
N ALA A 102 7.44 -3.01 9.50
CA ALA A 102 8.17 -2.79 8.25
C ALA A 102 8.00 -1.35 7.75
N LEU A 103 8.84 -0.95 6.80
CA LEU A 103 8.86 0.37 6.21
C LEU A 103 8.58 0.27 4.70
N LEU A 104 7.61 1.05 4.19
CA LEU A 104 7.31 1.15 2.77
C LEU A 104 7.96 2.42 2.20
N VAL A 105 8.95 2.26 1.34
CA VAL A 105 9.75 3.36 0.81
C VAL A 105 9.54 3.47 -0.70
N VAL A 106 8.79 4.50 -1.13
CA VAL A 106 8.56 4.79 -2.55
C VAL A 106 9.82 5.35 -3.20
N THR A 107 10.04 5.04 -4.48
CA THR A 107 11.12 5.67 -5.27
C THR A 107 11.02 7.19 -5.22
N PRO A 108 12.15 7.94 -5.19
CA PRO A 108 12.14 9.39 -5.29
C PRO A 108 11.35 9.85 -6.53
N TYR A 109 10.38 10.71 -6.30
CA TYR A 109 9.50 11.29 -7.32
C TYR A 109 9.95 12.70 -7.67
N TYR A 110 9.61 13.20 -8.86
CA TYR A 110 9.90 14.56 -9.35
C TYR A 110 11.38 14.75 -9.73
N ASN A 111 12.33 14.66 -8.80
CA ASN A 111 13.78 14.81 -9.02
C ASN A 111 14.47 13.55 -9.58
N LYS A 112 13.74 12.52 -9.95
CA LYS A 112 14.09 11.32 -10.73
C LYS A 112 15.54 10.85 -10.61
N ALA A 113 15.81 9.99 -9.64
CA ALA A 113 17.15 9.43 -9.46
C ALA A 113 17.54 8.47 -10.60
N THR A 114 18.83 8.40 -10.92
CA THR A 114 19.41 7.33 -11.74
C THR A 114 19.37 6.00 -10.95
N GLN A 115 19.61 4.86 -11.63
CA GLN A 115 19.65 3.56 -10.94
C GLN A 115 20.72 3.53 -9.84
N ASN A 116 21.91 4.10 -10.07
CA ASN A 116 22.94 4.24 -9.04
C ASN A 116 22.49 5.17 -7.90
N GLY A 117 21.76 6.23 -8.21
CA GLY A 117 21.16 7.11 -7.20
C GLY A 117 20.11 6.39 -6.36
N LEU A 118 19.30 5.50 -6.96
CA LEU A 118 18.35 4.66 -6.24
C LEU A 118 19.06 3.68 -5.31
N ILE A 119 20.13 3.03 -5.76
CA ILE A 119 20.95 2.16 -4.90
C ILE A 119 21.46 2.95 -3.69
N ALA A 120 22.08 4.09 -3.93
CA ALA A 120 22.62 4.92 -2.84
C ALA A 120 21.51 5.41 -1.87
N HIS A 121 20.37 5.83 -2.41
CA HIS A 121 19.21 6.30 -1.61
C HIS A 121 18.68 5.20 -0.68
N TYR A 122 18.38 4.02 -1.23
CA TYR A 122 17.82 2.93 -0.45
C TYR A 122 18.83 2.34 0.54
N THR A 123 20.11 2.20 0.15
CA THR A 123 21.16 1.75 1.05
C THR A 123 21.33 2.72 2.22
N ALA A 124 21.37 4.04 1.96
CA ALA A 124 21.48 5.04 3.03
C ALA A 124 20.32 4.99 4.04
N ILE A 125 19.10 4.64 3.59
CA ILE A 125 17.96 4.44 4.48
C ILE A 125 18.11 3.12 5.25
N ALA A 126 18.45 2.04 4.56
CA ALA A 126 18.55 0.69 5.11
C ALA A 126 19.65 0.58 6.18
N ASP A 127 20.75 1.32 6.02
CA ASP A 127 21.85 1.40 7.00
C ASP A 127 21.46 2.08 8.32
N LYS A 128 20.32 2.82 8.36
CA LYS A 128 19.89 3.60 9.53
C LYS A 128 18.77 2.95 10.34
N VAL A 129 18.25 1.83 9.90
CA VAL A 129 17.11 1.14 10.53
C VAL A 129 17.42 -0.34 10.71
N ASP A 130 16.76 -0.98 11.68
CA ASP A 130 16.78 -2.42 11.92
C ASP A 130 15.51 -3.13 11.42
N LYS A 131 14.61 -2.38 10.77
CA LYS A 131 13.32 -2.88 10.28
C LYS A 131 13.39 -3.28 8.82
N PRO A 132 12.63 -4.30 8.40
CA PRO A 132 12.54 -4.69 7.00
C PRO A 132 11.97 -3.56 6.15
N ILE A 133 12.61 -3.30 5.01
CA ILE A 133 12.18 -2.31 4.02
C ILE A 133 11.49 -3.02 2.87
N ILE A 134 10.34 -2.50 2.48
CA ILE A 134 9.62 -2.80 1.26
C ILE A 134 9.93 -1.66 0.27
N LEU A 135 10.69 -1.95 -0.77
CA LEU A 135 10.88 -1.03 -1.89
C LEU A 135 9.51 -0.78 -2.55
N TYR A 136 9.22 0.44 -3.00
CA TYR A 136 7.96 0.69 -3.70
C TYR A 136 8.21 1.31 -5.07
N ASN A 137 7.94 0.54 -6.12
CA ASN A 137 8.07 0.94 -7.51
C ASN A 137 6.70 1.27 -8.10
N VAL A 138 6.50 2.54 -8.50
CA VAL A 138 5.26 3.04 -9.11
C VAL A 138 5.57 4.15 -10.14
N PRO A 139 6.17 3.80 -11.27
CA PRO A 139 6.70 4.77 -12.23
C PRO A 139 5.64 5.71 -12.82
N SER A 140 4.38 5.29 -12.90
CA SER A 140 3.26 6.14 -13.34
C SER A 140 3.02 7.36 -12.43
N ARG A 141 3.42 7.28 -11.15
CA ARG A 141 3.31 8.39 -10.18
C ARG A 141 4.61 9.13 -9.97
N THR A 142 5.73 8.39 -9.94
CA THR A 142 7.03 8.97 -9.58
C THR A 142 7.82 9.49 -10.77
N GLY A 143 7.52 9.00 -11.98
CA GLY A 143 8.34 9.20 -13.17
C GLY A 143 9.72 8.51 -13.07
N CYS A 144 9.90 7.60 -12.10
CA CYS A 144 11.13 6.88 -11.83
C CYS A 144 10.83 5.38 -11.71
N ASN A 145 11.40 4.57 -12.60
CA ASN A 145 11.25 3.12 -12.59
C ASN A 145 12.45 2.46 -11.92
N LEU A 146 12.20 1.67 -10.88
CA LEU A 146 13.20 0.84 -10.22
C LEU A 146 13.35 -0.47 -11.01
N LEU A 147 14.43 -0.59 -11.77
CA LEU A 147 14.65 -1.73 -12.66
C LEU A 147 15.01 -3.01 -11.89
N PRO A 148 14.65 -4.21 -12.40
CA PRO A 148 14.92 -5.49 -11.74
C PRO A 148 16.40 -5.70 -11.38
N ALA A 149 17.34 -5.32 -12.26
CA ALA A 149 18.77 -5.39 -11.96
C ALA A 149 19.22 -4.49 -10.80
N THR A 150 18.51 -3.40 -10.56
CA THR A 150 18.74 -2.51 -9.40
C THR A 150 18.17 -3.13 -8.14
N VAL A 151 16.97 -3.72 -8.22
CA VAL A 151 16.38 -4.46 -7.11
C VAL A 151 17.26 -5.63 -6.70
N GLU A 152 17.80 -6.37 -7.66
CA GLU A 152 18.73 -7.49 -7.40
C GLU A 152 19.93 -7.06 -6.54
N LYS A 153 20.55 -5.91 -6.85
CA LYS A 153 21.65 -5.36 -6.04
C LYS A 153 21.17 -4.92 -4.66
N LEU A 154 20.02 -4.29 -4.58
CA LEU A 154 19.44 -3.86 -3.30
C LEU A 154 19.04 -5.05 -2.42
N ALA A 155 18.62 -6.16 -3.03
CA ALA A 155 18.25 -7.39 -2.31
C ALA A 155 19.43 -8.06 -1.58
N GLU A 156 20.67 -7.64 -1.82
CA GLU A 156 21.85 -8.08 -1.07
C GLU A 156 21.92 -7.44 0.33
N HIS A 157 21.21 -6.33 0.54
CA HIS A 157 21.17 -5.67 1.83
C HIS A 157 20.20 -6.39 2.80
N PRO A 158 20.63 -6.77 4.04
CA PRO A 158 19.84 -7.61 4.95
C PRO A 158 18.50 -7.00 5.37
N ASN A 159 18.38 -5.68 5.37
CA ASN A 159 17.15 -4.97 5.74
C ASN A 159 16.20 -4.72 4.56
N ILE A 160 16.61 -5.01 3.31
CA ILE A 160 15.72 -4.94 2.15
C ILE A 160 15.05 -6.30 1.97
N ALA A 161 13.80 -6.41 2.41
CA ALA A 161 13.09 -7.68 2.53
C ALA A 161 12.05 -7.91 1.42
N ALA A 162 11.58 -6.85 0.78
CA ALA A 162 10.51 -6.97 -0.21
C ALA A 162 10.47 -5.81 -1.20
N ILE A 163 9.66 -6.01 -2.25
CA ILE A 163 9.23 -4.95 -3.15
C ILE A 163 7.70 -4.95 -3.31
N LYS A 164 7.08 -3.76 -3.24
CA LYS A 164 5.75 -3.49 -3.77
C LYS A 164 5.90 -3.04 -5.22
N GLU A 165 5.54 -3.91 -6.16
CA GLU A 165 5.65 -3.65 -7.59
C GLU A 165 4.31 -3.17 -8.14
N ALA A 166 4.29 -1.97 -8.69
CA ALA A 166 3.12 -1.30 -9.24
C ALA A 166 3.42 -0.60 -10.59
N SER A 167 4.30 -1.18 -11.39
CA SER A 167 4.57 -0.68 -12.76
C SER A 167 3.48 -1.04 -13.75
N GLY A 168 2.66 -2.06 -13.47
CA GLY A 168 1.72 -2.65 -14.42
C GLY A 168 2.39 -3.49 -15.52
N ASN A 169 3.71 -3.62 -15.51
CA ASN A 169 4.48 -4.32 -16.53
C ASN A 169 4.80 -5.76 -16.11
N MET A 170 3.99 -6.72 -16.52
CA MET A 170 4.19 -8.13 -16.20
C MET A 170 5.50 -8.70 -16.73
N SER A 171 6.06 -8.20 -17.84
CA SER A 171 7.38 -8.64 -18.32
C SER A 171 8.47 -8.22 -17.33
N GLN A 172 8.41 -7.02 -16.78
CA GLN A 172 9.32 -6.58 -15.71
C GLN A 172 9.14 -7.40 -14.43
N VAL A 173 7.89 -7.77 -14.10
CA VAL A 173 7.59 -8.66 -12.97
C VAL A 173 8.26 -10.01 -13.12
N VAL A 174 8.17 -10.64 -14.33
CA VAL A 174 8.84 -11.92 -14.62
C VAL A 174 10.35 -11.79 -14.45
N GLU A 175 10.96 -10.72 -14.98
CA GLU A 175 12.40 -10.46 -14.81
C GLU A 175 12.77 -10.27 -13.32
N LEU A 176 11.95 -9.57 -12.56
CA LEU A 176 12.14 -9.37 -11.12
C LEU A 176 12.19 -10.71 -10.37
N PHE A 177 11.23 -11.61 -10.63
CA PHE A 177 11.23 -12.94 -10.02
C PHE A 177 12.44 -13.78 -10.45
N ALA A 178 12.83 -13.73 -11.72
CA ALA A 178 13.99 -14.46 -12.21
C ALA A 178 15.31 -14.02 -11.55
N ARG A 179 15.45 -12.73 -11.21
CA ARG A 179 16.68 -12.17 -10.63
C ARG A 179 16.76 -12.28 -9.11
N CYS A 180 15.66 -12.07 -8.41
CA CYS A 180 15.68 -11.93 -6.95
C CYS A 180 14.42 -12.45 -6.22
N GLY A 181 13.57 -13.21 -6.89
CA GLY A 181 12.38 -13.78 -6.27
C GLY A 181 12.67 -14.78 -5.15
N ASP A 182 13.87 -15.33 -5.10
CA ASP A 182 14.37 -16.18 -4.01
C ASP A 182 14.98 -15.40 -2.83
N LYS A 183 15.36 -14.12 -3.06
CA LYS A 183 16.03 -13.26 -2.08
C LYS A 183 15.07 -12.39 -1.30
N ILE A 184 14.07 -11.78 -1.97
CA ILE A 184 13.08 -10.88 -1.37
C ILE A 184 11.66 -11.27 -1.73
N ASP A 185 10.69 -10.79 -0.94
CA ASP A 185 9.27 -10.95 -1.25
C ASP A 185 8.79 -9.94 -2.31
N VAL A 186 7.87 -10.37 -3.16
CA VAL A 186 7.22 -9.48 -4.13
C VAL A 186 5.74 -9.39 -3.80
N TYR A 187 5.27 -8.15 -3.58
CA TYR A 187 3.87 -7.81 -3.37
C TYR A 187 3.34 -7.04 -4.57
N SER A 188 2.13 -7.36 -5.01
CA SER A 188 1.45 -6.50 -5.97
C SER A 188 1.11 -5.15 -5.35
N GLY A 189 1.38 -4.07 -6.06
CA GLY A 189 0.88 -2.75 -5.73
C GLY A 189 -0.36 -2.36 -6.53
N GLU A 190 -0.88 -3.30 -7.33
CA GLU A 190 -1.99 -3.11 -8.25
C GLU A 190 -3.03 -4.20 -8.05
N ASP A 191 -4.23 -3.82 -7.62
CA ASP A 191 -5.31 -4.75 -7.31
C ASP A 191 -5.74 -5.58 -8.53
N GLY A 192 -5.70 -5.00 -9.73
CA GLY A 192 -6.01 -5.68 -10.98
C GLY A 192 -5.04 -6.82 -11.34
N LEU A 193 -3.86 -6.85 -10.75
CA LEU A 193 -2.81 -7.83 -10.99
C LEU A 193 -2.55 -8.76 -9.79
N THR A 194 -3.44 -8.80 -8.79
CA THR A 194 -3.25 -9.63 -7.60
C THR A 194 -3.01 -11.10 -7.98
N VAL A 195 -3.97 -11.75 -8.60
CA VAL A 195 -3.86 -13.18 -8.95
C VAL A 195 -2.73 -13.47 -9.95
N PRO A 196 -2.52 -12.70 -11.03
CA PRO A 196 -1.38 -12.87 -11.91
C PRO A 196 -0.01 -12.80 -11.19
N MET A 197 0.17 -11.86 -10.26
CA MET A 197 1.42 -11.75 -9.52
C MET A 197 1.61 -12.87 -8.48
N LEU A 198 0.52 -13.33 -7.85
CA LEU A 198 0.57 -14.51 -6.98
C LEU A 198 0.98 -15.75 -7.77
N ALA A 199 0.51 -15.91 -9.01
CA ALA A 199 0.88 -17.03 -9.89
C ALA A 199 2.37 -17.04 -10.26
N MET A 200 3.03 -15.88 -10.23
CA MET A 200 4.48 -15.76 -10.40
C MET A 200 5.29 -16.06 -9.13
N GLY A 201 4.63 -16.29 -7.99
CA GLY A 201 5.29 -16.51 -6.70
C GLY A 201 5.20 -15.33 -5.73
N GLY A 202 4.33 -14.36 -6.01
CA GLY A 202 4.07 -13.23 -5.12
C GLY A 202 3.51 -13.65 -3.75
N MET A 203 3.81 -12.86 -2.73
CA MET A 203 3.38 -13.14 -1.35
C MET A 203 2.05 -12.49 -0.99
N GLY A 204 1.56 -11.58 -1.83
CA GLY A 204 0.30 -10.88 -1.58
C GLY A 204 0.19 -9.57 -2.33
N THR A 205 -0.74 -8.72 -1.86
CA THR A 205 -1.04 -7.41 -2.45
C THR A 205 -1.10 -6.34 -1.36
N ILE A 206 -0.51 -5.18 -1.63
CA ILE A 206 -0.73 -3.95 -0.85
C ILE A 206 -1.79 -3.14 -1.62
N SER A 207 -3.02 -3.25 -1.18
CA SER A 207 -4.27 -3.04 -1.90
C SER A 207 -4.92 -1.70 -1.60
N VAL A 208 -5.60 -1.11 -2.58
CA VAL A 208 -6.58 -0.04 -2.42
C VAL A 208 -8.00 -0.60 -2.31
N LEU A 209 -8.33 -1.66 -3.07
CA LEU A 209 -9.62 -2.36 -3.04
C LEU A 209 -10.02 -2.76 -1.62
N SER A 210 -9.07 -3.24 -0.82
CA SER A 210 -9.30 -3.68 0.55
C SER A 210 -9.74 -2.58 1.53
N ASN A 211 -9.62 -1.29 1.16
CA ASN A 211 -10.27 -0.22 1.93
C ASN A 211 -11.79 -0.36 1.93
N VAL A 212 -12.37 -0.94 0.88
CA VAL A 212 -13.83 -1.00 0.64
C VAL A 212 -14.40 -2.38 0.93
N ILE A 213 -13.74 -3.43 0.46
CA ILE A 213 -14.17 -4.84 0.62
C ILE A 213 -13.04 -5.72 1.16
N PRO A 214 -12.52 -5.43 2.37
CA PRO A 214 -11.36 -6.16 2.90
C PRO A 214 -11.59 -7.67 2.96
N LYS A 215 -12.76 -8.13 3.41
CA LYS A 215 -13.10 -9.56 3.48
C LYS A 215 -13.04 -10.26 2.12
N GLY A 216 -13.61 -9.63 1.07
CA GLY A 216 -13.57 -10.19 -0.29
C GLY A 216 -12.16 -10.18 -0.90
N ALA A 217 -11.36 -9.15 -0.58
CA ALA A 217 -9.98 -9.06 -1.01
C ALA A 217 -9.10 -10.14 -0.33
N VAL A 218 -9.30 -10.37 0.97
CA VAL A 218 -8.65 -11.47 1.71
C VAL A 218 -9.07 -12.82 1.13
N GLU A 219 -10.36 -13.05 0.90
CA GLU A 219 -10.88 -14.29 0.33
C GLU A 219 -10.24 -14.64 -1.02
N MET A 220 -9.94 -13.63 -1.85
CA MET A 220 -9.26 -13.83 -3.14
C MET A 220 -7.84 -14.39 -2.96
N THR A 221 -7.06 -13.84 -2.04
CA THR A 221 -5.71 -14.33 -1.75
C THR A 221 -5.73 -15.67 -1.04
N ASP A 222 -6.64 -15.89 -0.10
CA ASP A 222 -6.79 -17.15 0.62
C ASP A 222 -7.16 -18.27 -0.33
N ALA A 223 -8.10 -18.06 -1.26
CA ALA A 223 -8.45 -19.02 -2.28
C ALA A 223 -7.23 -19.43 -3.13
N PHE A 224 -6.42 -18.44 -3.54
CA PHE A 224 -5.20 -18.71 -4.29
C PHE A 224 -4.22 -19.59 -3.50
N PHE A 225 -3.94 -19.23 -2.26
CA PHE A 225 -2.98 -19.95 -1.42
C PHE A 225 -3.50 -21.34 -0.98
N ALA A 226 -4.81 -21.53 -0.96
CA ALA A 226 -5.44 -22.83 -0.76
C ALA A 226 -5.44 -23.74 -2.02
N GLY A 227 -4.95 -23.23 -3.16
CA GLY A 227 -4.92 -23.94 -4.44
C GLY A 227 -6.21 -23.84 -5.26
N ASP A 228 -7.23 -23.11 -4.79
CA ASP A 228 -8.46 -22.85 -5.55
C ASP A 228 -8.28 -21.67 -6.52
N LEU A 229 -7.51 -21.93 -7.58
CA LEU A 229 -7.19 -20.93 -8.60
C LEU A 229 -8.44 -20.44 -9.36
N ARG A 230 -9.46 -21.28 -9.50
CA ARG A 230 -10.71 -20.91 -10.18
C ARG A 230 -11.47 -19.86 -9.35
N LYS A 231 -11.59 -20.09 -8.04
CA LYS A 231 -12.23 -19.14 -7.13
C LYS A 231 -11.45 -17.83 -7.06
N ALA A 232 -10.12 -17.88 -6.94
CA ALA A 232 -9.27 -16.70 -6.93
C ALA A 232 -9.44 -15.84 -8.20
N ALA A 233 -9.40 -16.47 -9.38
CA ALA A 233 -9.60 -15.81 -10.67
C ALA A 233 -11.02 -15.24 -10.81
N ALA A 234 -12.05 -15.97 -10.36
CA ALA A 234 -13.43 -15.50 -10.38
C ALA A 234 -13.61 -14.25 -9.50
N LEU A 235 -13.00 -14.21 -8.31
CA LEU A 235 -13.03 -13.04 -7.41
C LEU A 235 -12.27 -11.86 -8.02
N GLN A 236 -11.09 -12.09 -8.63
CA GLN A 236 -10.34 -11.08 -9.37
C GLN A 236 -11.20 -10.41 -10.45
N CYS A 237 -11.88 -11.21 -11.27
CA CYS A 237 -12.76 -10.71 -12.33
C CYS A 237 -14.01 -10.02 -11.77
N ARG A 238 -14.61 -10.57 -10.70
CA ARG A 238 -15.78 -9.99 -10.05
C ARG A 238 -15.55 -8.56 -9.57
N TYR A 239 -14.38 -8.28 -9.02
CA TYR A 239 -14.06 -6.98 -8.44
C TYR A 239 -13.45 -5.99 -9.44
N LEU A 240 -13.27 -6.37 -10.70
CA LEU A 240 -12.57 -5.54 -11.70
C LEU A 240 -13.21 -4.16 -11.87
N ASP A 241 -14.55 -4.10 -11.97
CA ASP A 241 -15.27 -2.82 -12.13
C ASP A 241 -15.06 -1.90 -10.92
N LEU A 242 -15.10 -2.45 -9.69
CA LEU A 242 -14.83 -1.69 -8.48
C LEU A 242 -13.37 -1.23 -8.42
N ILE A 243 -12.42 -2.09 -8.79
CA ILE A 243 -11.00 -1.74 -8.88
C ILE A 243 -10.82 -0.56 -9.85
N ASN A 244 -11.39 -0.63 -11.05
CA ASN A 244 -11.29 0.44 -12.04
C ASN A 244 -11.91 1.76 -11.54
N LEU A 245 -13.04 1.70 -10.84
CA LEU A 245 -13.69 2.88 -10.26
C LEU A 245 -12.88 3.50 -9.11
N LEU A 246 -12.12 2.70 -8.35
CA LEU A 246 -11.22 3.21 -7.31
C LEU A 246 -9.99 3.94 -7.87
N PHE A 247 -9.78 3.87 -9.19
CA PHE A 247 -8.70 4.55 -9.91
C PHE A 247 -9.19 5.40 -11.09
N CYS A 248 -10.51 5.63 -11.23
CA CYS A 248 -11.05 6.48 -12.29
C CYS A 248 -10.70 7.97 -12.12
N GLU A 249 -10.32 8.36 -10.92
CA GLU A 249 -9.64 9.61 -10.60
C GLU A 249 -8.36 9.30 -9.82
N VAL A 250 -7.56 10.32 -9.56
CA VAL A 250 -6.29 10.14 -8.84
C VAL A 250 -6.55 9.54 -7.45
N ASN A 251 -6.00 8.34 -7.18
CA ASN A 251 -6.02 7.77 -5.84
C ASN A 251 -5.24 8.70 -4.87
N PRO A 252 -5.82 9.08 -3.70
CA PRO A 252 -6.90 8.39 -2.99
C PRO A 252 -8.31 8.99 -3.15
N ILE A 253 -8.58 9.88 -4.10
CA ILE A 253 -9.89 10.54 -4.22
C ILE A 253 -11.05 9.53 -4.17
N PRO A 254 -11.13 8.50 -5.06
CA PRO A 254 -12.23 7.54 -5.01
C PRO A 254 -12.24 6.68 -3.75
N ALA A 255 -11.07 6.24 -3.28
CA ALA A 255 -10.96 5.42 -2.08
C ALA A 255 -11.48 6.16 -0.84
N LYS A 256 -11.18 7.46 -0.73
CA LYS A 256 -11.64 8.29 0.38
C LYS A 256 -13.15 8.57 0.31
N ALA A 257 -13.69 8.84 -0.88
CA ALA A 257 -15.12 8.95 -1.11
C ALA A 257 -15.86 7.67 -0.71
N ALA A 258 -15.32 6.51 -1.08
CA ALA A 258 -15.87 5.20 -0.72
C ALA A 258 -15.89 4.97 0.80
N VAL A 259 -14.75 5.17 1.47
CA VAL A 259 -14.61 4.95 2.92
C VAL A 259 -15.48 5.93 3.72
N SER A 260 -15.60 7.19 3.25
CA SER A 260 -16.52 8.15 3.83
C SER A 260 -17.99 7.72 3.69
N ALA A 261 -18.39 7.22 2.51
CA ALA A 261 -19.75 6.71 2.29
C ALA A 261 -20.08 5.49 3.17
N MET A 262 -19.08 4.72 3.58
CA MET A 262 -19.20 3.62 4.55
C MET A 262 -19.28 4.10 6.02
N GLY A 263 -19.21 5.41 6.28
CA GLY A 263 -19.32 5.99 7.63
C GLY A 263 -17.99 6.11 8.40
N TYR A 264 -16.84 5.90 7.74
CA TYR A 264 -15.53 6.02 8.38
C TYR A 264 -14.88 7.40 8.09
N GLY A 265 -15.54 8.46 8.56
CA GLY A 265 -15.06 9.83 8.46
C GLY A 265 -15.77 10.65 7.39
N LYS A 266 -15.34 11.90 7.23
CA LYS A 266 -15.86 12.84 6.23
C LYS A 266 -15.15 12.68 4.89
N GLU A 267 -15.87 13.00 3.80
CA GLU A 267 -15.28 13.12 2.47
C GLU A 267 -14.46 14.42 2.36
N PHE A 268 -13.39 14.50 3.15
CA PHE A 268 -12.47 15.64 3.16
C PHE A 268 -11.10 15.19 2.66
N ILE A 269 -10.55 15.88 1.69
CA ILE A 269 -9.24 15.64 1.12
C ILE A 269 -8.49 16.96 1.02
N ARG A 270 -7.17 16.93 1.23
CA ARG A 270 -6.33 18.14 1.20
C ARG A 270 -5.92 18.50 -0.22
N LEU A 271 -5.88 19.79 -0.51
CA LEU A 271 -5.27 20.28 -1.75
C LEU A 271 -3.83 19.76 -1.90
N PRO A 272 -3.36 19.47 -3.13
CA PRO A 272 -3.97 19.84 -4.42
C PRO A 272 -5.10 18.91 -4.88
N LEU A 273 -5.43 17.86 -4.12
CA LEU A 273 -6.55 16.99 -4.46
C LEU A 273 -7.87 17.64 -4.04
N THR A 274 -8.93 17.29 -4.75
CA THR A 274 -10.29 17.79 -4.51
C THR A 274 -11.24 16.62 -4.25
N PRO A 275 -12.42 16.83 -3.67
CA PRO A 275 -13.45 15.81 -3.60
C PRO A 275 -13.75 15.20 -4.98
N MET A 276 -14.21 13.95 -4.96
CA MET A 276 -14.53 13.19 -6.17
C MET A 276 -15.63 13.87 -6.98
N GLU A 277 -15.50 13.86 -8.31
CA GLU A 277 -16.53 14.33 -9.25
C GLU A 277 -17.86 13.58 -9.04
N GLU A 278 -18.97 14.30 -8.97
CA GLU A 278 -20.28 13.75 -8.62
C GLU A 278 -20.71 12.56 -9.50
N GLY A 279 -20.48 12.66 -10.82
CA GLY A 279 -20.81 11.61 -11.76
C GLY A 279 -20.01 10.32 -11.55
N ASN A 280 -18.73 10.43 -11.20
CA ASN A 280 -17.87 9.30 -10.89
C ASN A 280 -18.22 8.72 -9.52
N ARG A 281 -18.49 9.57 -8.53
CA ARG A 281 -18.94 9.18 -7.19
C ARG A 281 -20.23 8.36 -7.26
N ALA A 282 -21.21 8.79 -8.05
CA ALA A 282 -22.46 8.05 -8.21
C ALA A 282 -22.22 6.64 -8.79
N LYS A 283 -21.33 6.49 -9.78
CA LYS A 283 -20.94 5.19 -10.35
C LYS A 283 -20.25 4.31 -9.33
N LEU A 284 -19.30 4.87 -8.56
CA LEU A 284 -18.57 4.15 -7.51
C LEU A 284 -19.54 3.60 -6.45
N LEU A 285 -20.45 4.44 -5.92
CA LEU A 285 -21.41 4.02 -4.90
C LEU A 285 -22.42 2.98 -5.44
N ALA A 286 -22.79 3.07 -6.70
CA ALA A 286 -23.65 2.05 -7.35
C ALA A 286 -22.93 0.70 -7.43
N GLU A 287 -21.66 0.68 -7.85
CA GLU A 287 -20.87 -0.55 -7.90
C GLU A 287 -20.61 -1.11 -6.49
N MET A 288 -20.32 -0.26 -5.51
CA MET A 288 -20.16 -0.70 -4.11
C MET A 288 -21.42 -1.42 -3.60
N ARG A 289 -22.63 -0.87 -3.87
CA ARG A 289 -23.91 -1.55 -3.50
C ARG A 289 -24.05 -2.89 -4.20
N LYS A 290 -23.74 -2.96 -5.51
CA LYS A 290 -23.75 -4.21 -6.30
C LYS A 290 -22.82 -5.26 -5.70
N GLN A 291 -21.69 -4.86 -5.12
CA GLN A 291 -20.76 -5.74 -4.41
C GLN A 291 -21.17 -6.06 -2.96
N GLY A 292 -22.30 -5.51 -2.49
CA GLY A 292 -22.83 -5.76 -1.15
C GLY A 292 -22.19 -4.93 -0.04
N VAL A 293 -21.54 -3.82 -0.39
CA VAL A 293 -20.98 -2.87 0.60
C VAL A 293 -22.13 -2.05 1.21
N ALA A 294 -22.20 -2.02 2.53
CA ALA A 294 -23.13 -1.16 3.27
C ALA A 294 -22.66 0.31 3.18
N LEU A 295 -23.58 1.21 2.85
CA LEU A 295 -23.34 2.65 2.71
C LEU A 295 -24.24 3.44 3.64
#